data_8f6430be3005ec643c4a9b43ab1d8a09
#
_entry.id   8f6430be3005ec643c4a9b43ab1d8a09
#
_cell.length_a   1.000
_cell.length_b   1.000
_cell.length_c   1.000
_cell.angle_alpha   90.00
_cell.angle_beta   90.00
_cell.angle_gamma   90.00
#
_symmetry.space_group_name_H-M   'P 1'
#
loop_
_entity.id
_entity.type
_entity.pdbx_description
1 polymer ?
#
loop_
_entity_poly.entity_id
_entity_poly.type
_entity_poly.pdbx_seq_one_letter_code
_entity_poly.pdbx_strand_id
1 'polypeptide(L)'
;DERFLKLGRDHTIAHMAPHVSHVGVHDHGFNNLSTYGNLRRLMREARIPHDPRELEFYELAIKLSGAIQAARWTKTAYGTGFIHSFNGPHSLFSDTMRSLRILGAAHQLGHALMGEGDKAINLLGRLVEHATTNARFNVYYGEGRDAWDVPGRVVHESIFNTNDGQYRCPSTQQGYTPFSTWTRGLAWVLLGYAEQLEYFAFLKDADLKPFGSKRALVRMMEKAALATAEFHIENSFSDGIPFWDTGAPGVASFGKITNKKSDPHNDIEP
;
A
#
# COMPACT_ATOMS: atom_id res chain seq x y z
N ASP A 1 -24.08 -15.02 0.67
CA ASP A 1 -24.43 -16.10 1.62
C ASP A 1 -24.47 -15.51 3.02
N GLU A 2 -25.66 -15.53 3.65
CA GLU A 2 -25.94 -14.93 4.97
C GLU A 2 -25.05 -15.54 6.08
N ARG A 3 -24.72 -16.81 5.99
CA ARG A 3 -23.87 -17.49 6.97
C ARG A 3 -22.46 -16.86 7.00
N PHE A 4 -21.86 -16.60 5.84
CA PHE A 4 -20.55 -15.97 5.78
C PHE A 4 -20.60 -14.51 6.20
N LEU A 5 -21.67 -13.80 5.88
CA LEU A 5 -21.87 -12.44 6.35
C LEU A 5 -21.96 -12.38 7.88
N LYS A 6 -22.81 -13.25 8.48
CA LYS A 6 -22.92 -13.35 9.93
C LYS A 6 -21.58 -13.67 10.58
N LEU A 7 -20.88 -14.68 10.08
CA LEU A 7 -19.57 -15.08 10.58
C LEU A 7 -18.57 -13.91 10.53
N GLY A 8 -18.46 -13.23 9.38
CA GLY A 8 -17.54 -12.11 9.19
C GLY A 8 -17.88 -10.93 10.13
N ARG A 9 -19.16 -10.61 10.31
CA ARG A 9 -19.61 -9.56 11.24
C ARG A 9 -19.30 -9.92 12.69
N ASP A 10 -19.69 -11.11 13.14
CA ASP A 10 -19.48 -11.57 14.51
C ASP A 10 -17.99 -11.59 14.87
N HIS A 11 -17.13 -12.11 13.97
CA HIS A 11 -15.68 -12.12 14.17
C HIS A 11 -15.07 -10.72 14.15
N THR A 12 -15.54 -9.82 13.28
CA THR A 12 -15.07 -8.43 13.27
C THR A 12 -15.35 -7.74 14.60
N ILE A 13 -16.58 -7.86 15.10
CA ILE A 13 -16.99 -7.22 16.36
C ILE A 13 -16.24 -7.83 17.54
N ALA A 14 -16.10 -9.16 17.58
CA ALA A 14 -15.50 -9.87 18.70
C ALA A 14 -13.97 -9.72 18.78
N HIS A 15 -13.28 -9.63 17.63
CA HIS A 15 -11.82 -9.84 17.61
C HIS A 15 -11.01 -8.68 17.02
N MET A 16 -11.62 -7.76 16.25
CA MET A 16 -10.85 -6.74 15.53
C MET A 16 -10.59 -5.45 16.32
N ALA A 17 -11.22 -5.26 17.48
CA ALA A 17 -11.03 -4.05 18.29
C ALA A 17 -9.55 -3.77 18.66
N PRO A 18 -8.72 -4.75 19.08
CA PRO A 18 -7.30 -4.51 19.34
C PRO A 18 -6.50 -4.03 18.14
N HIS A 19 -6.93 -4.43 16.92
CA HIS A 19 -6.25 -4.05 15.68
C HIS A 19 -6.53 -2.59 15.27
N VAL A 20 -7.60 -1.99 15.76
CA VAL A 20 -7.93 -0.57 15.48
C VAL A 20 -6.85 0.36 16.03
N SER A 21 -6.33 0.05 17.21
CA SER A 21 -5.32 0.85 17.93
C SER A 21 -3.91 0.24 17.89
N HIS A 22 -3.65 -0.72 17.01
CA HIS A 22 -2.37 -1.43 16.96
C HIS A 22 -1.25 -0.55 16.40
N VAL A 23 -0.49 0.10 17.26
CA VAL A 23 0.61 1.00 16.89
C VAL A 23 1.84 0.29 16.30
N GLY A 24 1.94 -1.02 16.45
CA GLY A 24 3.09 -1.83 16.05
C GLY A 24 3.17 -2.17 14.56
N VAL A 25 2.10 -1.97 13.79
CA VAL A 25 2.00 -2.38 12.38
C VAL A 25 1.57 -1.24 11.46
N HIS A 26 1.84 -1.40 10.17
CA HIS A 26 1.43 -0.49 9.09
C HIS A 26 0.26 -1.04 8.26
N ASP A 27 -0.39 -2.11 8.74
CA ASP A 27 -1.35 -2.92 7.97
C ASP A 27 -2.82 -2.51 8.14
N HIS A 28 -3.09 -1.33 8.70
CA HIS A 28 -4.45 -0.89 9.02
C HIS A 28 -5.40 -0.89 7.81
N GLY A 29 -4.89 -0.56 6.62
CA GLY A 29 -5.67 -0.62 5.39
C GLY A 29 -5.97 -2.05 4.92
N PHE A 30 -5.12 -3.03 5.27
CA PHE A 30 -5.39 -4.44 5.02
C PHE A 30 -6.41 -4.98 6.01
N ASN A 31 -6.18 -4.77 7.29
CA ASN A 31 -6.95 -5.39 8.37
C ASN A 31 -8.29 -4.70 8.59
N ASN A 32 -8.28 -3.42 8.95
CA ASN A 32 -9.46 -2.72 9.43
C ASN A 32 -10.39 -2.26 8.32
N LEU A 33 -9.85 -1.90 7.14
CA LEU A 33 -10.73 -1.56 6.03
C LEU A 33 -11.35 -2.80 5.35
N SER A 34 -10.66 -3.96 5.40
CA SER A 34 -11.22 -5.23 4.92
C SER A 34 -12.28 -5.81 5.86
N THR A 35 -12.35 -5.38 7.10
CA THR A 35 -13.35 -5.79 8.10
C THR A 35 -14.40 -4.71 8.29
N TYR A 36 -14.17 -3.73 9.14
CA TYR A 36 -15.08 -2.61 9.40
C TYR A 36 -15.48 -1.84 8.13
N GLY A 37 -14.53 -1.62 7.22
CA GLY A 37 -14.80 -0.93 5.96
C GLY A 37 -15.75 -1.69 5.06
N ASN A 38 -15.61 -3.01 4.94
CA ASN A 38 -16.53 -3.83 4.16
C ASN A 38 -17.91 -3.91 4.80
N LEU A 39 -18.03 -4.03 6.12
CA LEU A 39 -19.32 -4.01 6.81
C LEU A 39 -20.03 -2.66 6.63
N ARG A 40 -19.28 -1.55 6.78
CA ARG A 40 -19.81 -0.20 6.47
C ARG A 40 -20.32 -0.11 5.03
N ARG A 41 -19.53 -0.61 4.05
CA ARG A 41 -19.90 -0.60 2.64
C ARG A 41 -21.18 -1.38 2.39
N LEU A 42 -21.26 -2.61 2.88
CA LEU A 42 -22.45 -3.45 2.73
C LEU A 42 -23.71 -2.80 3.34
N MET A 43 -23.58 -2.11 4.47
CA MET A 43 -24.68 -1.39 5.10
C MET A 43 -25.11 -0.17 4.26
N ARG A 44 -24.17 0.61 3.72
CA ARG A 44 -24.47 1.76 2.86
C ARG A 44 -25.03 1.38 1.50
N GLU A 45 -24.68 0.20 1.00
CA GLU A 45 -25.23 -0.39 -0.23
C GLU A 45 -26.58 -1.10 0.01
N ALA A 46 -27.13 -1.01 1.21
CA ALA A 46 -28.37 -1.71 1.62
C ALA A 46 -28.33 -3.24 1.39
N ARG A 47 -27.12 -3.83 1.45
CA ARG A 47 -26.93 -5.29 1.37
C ARG A 47 -27.12 -5.98 2.71
N ILE A 48 -27.05 -5.23 3.79
CA ILE A 48 -27.38 -5.64 5.15
C ILE A 48 -28.31 -4.58 5.78
N PRO A 49 -29.11 -4.94 6.81
CA PRO A 49 -29.97 -3.99 7.49
C PRO A 49 -29.20 -2.78 8.00
N HIS A 50 -29.80 -1.60 7.87
CA HIS A 50 -29.21 -0.36 8.35
C HIS A 50 -29.39 -0.24 9.87
N ASP A 51 -28.28 -0.19 10.60
CA ASP A 51 -28.23 0.12 12.02
C ASP A 51 -27.32 1.37 12.21
N PRO A 52 -27.87 2.52 12.62
CA PRO A 52 -27.10 3.75 12.77
C PRO A 52 -25.96 3.65 13.80
N ARG A 53 -26.17 2.94 14.91
CA ARG A 53 -25.15 2.79 15.96
C ARG A 53 -24.01 1.91 15.51
N GLU A 54 -24.31 0.84 14.80
CA GLU A 54 -23.32 -0.04 14.24
C GLU A 54 -22.54 0.65 13.11
N LEU A 55 -23.21 1.46 12.30
CA LEU A 55 -22.54 2.28 11.28
C LEU A 55 -21.57 3.27 11.90
N GLU A 56 -21.96 3.98 12.95
CA GLU A 56 -21.10 4.91 13.70
C GLU A 56 -19.90 4.19 14.31
N PHE A 57 -20.10 2.99 14.83
CA PHE A 57 -19.00 2.15 15.35
C PHE A 57 -18.00 1.78 14.27
N TYR A 58 -18.45 1.36 13.09
CA TYR A 58 -17.56 1.05 11.98
C TYR A 58 -16.80 2.29 11.49
N GLU A 59 -17.47 3.43 11.40
CA GLU A 59 -16.84 4.68 11.01
C GLU A 59 -15.82 5.17 12.05
N LEU A 60 -16.10 5.02 13.34
CA LEU A 60 -15.13 5.32 14.40
C LEU A 60 -13.89 4.42 14.31
N ALA A 61 -14.07 3.13 14.08
CA ALA A 61 -12.97 2.19 13.91
C ALA A 61 -12.06 2.59 12.72
N ILE A 62 -12.65 3.00 11.59
CA ILE A 62 -11.92 3.49 10.41
C ILE A 62 -11.17 4.79 10.73
N LYS A 63 -11.80 5.75 11.39
CA LYS A 63 -11.20 7.02 11.79
C LYS A 63 -9.97 6.80 12.67
N LEU A 64 -10.12 6.05 13.76
CA LEU A 64 -9.02 5.75 14.69
C LEU A 64 -7.89 5.01 13.97
N SER A 65 -8.24 4.00 13.18
CA SER A 65 -7.27 3.21 12.41
C SER A 65 -6.45 4.08 11.44
N GLY A 66 -7.09 5.04 10.75
CA GLY A 66 -6.40 5.99 9.89
C GLY A 66 -5.46 6.92 10.67
N ALA A 67 -5.86 7.38 11.84
CA ALA A 67 -5.01 8.21 12.70
C ALA A 67 -3.78 7.43 13.20
N ILE A 68 -3.96 6.19 13.67
CA ILE A 68 -2.87 5.31 14.11
C ILE A 68 -1.89 5.01 12.96
N GLN A 69 -2.41 4.70 11.77
CA GLN A 69 -1.57 4.54 10.58
C GLN A 69 -0.74 5.79 10.28
N ALA A 70 -1.35 6.98 10.33
CA ALA A 70 -0.70 8.26 10.06
C ALA A 70 0.35 8.64 11.11
N ALA A 71 0.22 8.16 12.34
CA ALA A 71 1.16 8.42 13.43
C ALA A 71 2.51 7.70 13.23
N ARG A 72 2.54 6.62 12.46
CA ARG A 72 3.77 5.89 12.10
C ARG A 72 4.56 6.62 11.03
N TRP A 73 5.19 7.73 11.37
CA TRP A 73 5.72 8.65 10.38
C TRP A 73 7.22 8.87 10.49
N THR A 74 7.90 8.73 9.37
CA THR A 74 9.31 9.09 9.19
C THR A 74 9.44 10.17 8.12
N LYS A 75 10.15 11.23 8.42
CA LYS A 75 10.51 12.28 7.47
C LYS A 75 11.73 11.88 6.66
N THR A 76 11.76 12.25 5.39
CA THR A 76 12.93 12.10 4.53
C THR A 76 13.65 13.43 4.31
N ALA A 77 14.91 13.37 3.87
CA ALA A 77 15.67 14.55 3.46
C ALA A 77 15.15 15.18 2.15
N TYR A 78 14.14 14.60 1.53
CA TYR A 78 13.68 14.94 0.18
C TYR A 78 12.36 15.75 0.19
N GLY A 79 11.99 16.32 1.33
CA GLY A 79 10.78 17.14 1.48
C GLY A 79 9.48 16.36 1.58
N THR A 80 9.56 15.03 1.72
CA THR A 80 8.42 14.12 1.91
C THR A 80 8.65 13.24 3.14
N GLY A 81 7.72 12.33 3.40
CA GLY A 81 7.85 11.33 4.43
C GLY A 81 7.12 10.05 4.06
N PHE A 82 7.15 9.09 4.97
CA PHE A 82 6.48 7.81 4.76
C PHE A 82 5.98 7.19 6.07
N ILE A 83 4.97 6.36 5.97
CA ILE A 83 4.52 5.46 7.03
C ILE A 83 5.52 4.33 7.09
N HIS A 84 6.22 4.22 8.23
CA HIS A 84 7.23 3.18 8.38
C HIS A 84 6.62 1.83 8.71
N SER A 85 7.29 0.79 8.25
CA SER A 85 6.90 -0.60 8.47
C SER A 85 7.07 -1.04 9.93
N PHE A 86 6.71 -2.27 10.24
CA PHE A 86 6.95 -2.86 11.56
C PHE A 86 8.45 -3.04 11.88
N ASN A 87 9.34 -3.00 10.86
CA ASN A 87 10.80 -3.03 11.07
C ASN A 87 11.33 -1.76 11.75
N GLY A 88 10.55 -0.68 11.76
CA GLY A 88 10.89 0.55 12.45
C GLY A 88 11.03 1.78 11.55
N PRO A 89 11.43 2.92 12.13
CA PRO A 89 11.40 4.22 11.44
C PRO A 89 12.28 4.33 10.20
N HIS A 90 13.26 3.45 10.05
CA HIS A 90 14.17 3.44 8.88
C HIS A 90 13.57 2.76 7.65
N SER A 91 12.44 2.07 7.80
CA SER A 91 11.95 1.08 6.84
C SER A 91 10.69 1.53 6.11
N LEU A 92 10.81 1.73 4.81
CA LEU A 92 9.68 1.96 3.88
C LEU A 92 9.40 0.65 3.12
N PHE A 93 8.27 0.00 3.44
CA PHE A 93 7.80 -1.18 2.70
C PHE A 93 6.95 -0.79 1.50
N SER A 94 7.07 -1.56 0.44
CA SER A 94 6.28 -1.42 -0.79
C SER A 94 4.78 -1.65 -0.56
N ASP A 95 4.44 -2.63 0.27
CA ASP A 95 3.06 -3.04 0.55
C ASP A 95 2.25 -1.99 1.33
N THR A 96 2.90 -1.08 2.05
CA THR A 96 2.22 0.05 2.71
C THR A 96 1.41 0.88 1.70
N MET A 97 1.79 0.88 0.43
CA MET A 97 1.04 1.56 -0.63
C MET A 97 -0.42 1.09 -0.69
N ARG A 98 -0.66 -0.22 -0.55
CA ARG A 98 -2.01 -0.80 -0.46
C ARG A 98 -2.73 -0.42 0.83
N SER A 99 -2.00 -0.25 1.92
CA SER A 99 -2.57 0.13 3.22
C SER A 99 -3.04 1.58 3.30
N LEU A 100 -2.61 2.46 2.38
CA LEU A 100 -2.98 3.89 2.37
C LEU A 100 -4.49 4.14 2.25
N ARG A 101 -5.25 3.20 1.73
CA ARG A 101 -6.70 3.33 1.60
C ARG A 101 -7.42 3.65 2.92
N ILE A 102 -6.84 3.27 4.06
CA ILE A 102 -7.41 3.64 5.37
C ILE A 102 -7.31 5.13 5.64
N LEU A 103 -6.23 5.80 5.16
CA LEU A 103 -6.06 7.24 5.28
C LEU A 103 -7.10 7.98 4.44
N GLY A 104 -7.33 7.51 3.19
CA GLY A 104 -8.37 8.06 2.31
C GLY A 104 -9.76 7.92 2.91
N ALA A 105 -10.10 6.75 3.42
CA ALA A 105 -11.39 6.49 4.05
C ALA A 105 -11.61 7.34 5.32
N ALA A 106 -10.61 7.42 6.19
CA ALA A 106 -10.69 8.25 7.40
C ALA A 106 -10.75 9.76 7.07
N HIS A 107 -10.01 10.21 6.05
CA HIS A 107 -10.09 11.59 5.56
C HIS A 107 -11.50 11.92 5.02
N GLN A 108 -12.11 11.04 4.23
CA GLN A 108 -13.49 11.21 3.75
C GLN A 108 -14.52 11.30 4.90
N LEU A 109 -14.24 10.67 6.03
CA LEU A 109 -15.03 10.76 7.25
C LEU A 109 -14.72 12.01 8.10
N GLY A 110 -13.94 12.96 7.55
CA GLY A 110 -13.61 14.23 8.20
C GLY A 110 -12.62 14.09 9.37
N HIS A 111 -11.81 13.03 9.40
CA HIS A 111 -10.88 12.78 10.51
C HIS A 111 -9.47 13.31 10.22
N ALA A 112 -8.75 13.61 11.31
CA ALA A 112 -7.35 14.01 11.30
C ALA A 112 -6.60 13.30 12.44
N LEU A 113 -5.30 13.18 12.32
CA LEU A 113 -4.45 12.81 13.45
C LEU A 113 -4.16 14.07 14.27
N MET A 114 -4.50 14.05 15.56
CA MET A 114 -4.12 15.12 16.48
C MET A 114 -2.70 14.89 16.99
N GLY A 115 -1.83 15.88 16.75
CA GLY A 115 -0.47 15.90 17.23
C GLY A 115 -0.30 16.77 18.48
N GLU A 116 0.93 16.91 18.92
CA GLU A 116 1.26 17.80 20.03
C GLU A 116 0.84 19.24 19.78
N GLY A 117 0.42 19.95 20.82
CA GLY A 117 -0.06 21.32 20.73
C GLY A 117 -1.32 21.48 19.89
N ASP A 118 -2.19 20.47 19.91
CA ASP A 118 -3.46 20.44 19.17
C ASP A 118 -3.31 20.60 17.66
N LYS A 119 -2.13 20.29 17.12
CA LYS A 119 -1.87 20.37 15.70
C LYS A 119 -2.60 19.26 14.95
N ALA A 120 -3.57 19.61 14.11
CA ALA A 120 -4.22 18.67 13.23
C ALA A 120 -3.29 18.30 12.05
N ILE A 121 -3.03 17.00 11.88
CA ILE A 121 -2.26 16.44 10.78
C ILE A 121 -3.24 15.86 9.77
N ASN A 122 -3.17 16.34 8.54
CA ASN A 122 -4.07 15.94 7.47
C ASN A 122 -3.72 14.53 6.96
N LEU A 123 -4.69 13.63 6.97
CA LEU A 123 -4.51 12.24 6.54
C LEU A 123 -4.29 12.12 5.03
N LEU A 124 -4.92 12.98 4.22
CA LEU A 124 -4.68 13.04 2.78
C LEU A 124 -3.25 13.51 2.48
N GLY A 125 -2.71 14.44 3.26
CA GLY A 125 -1.31 14.85 3.15
C GLY A 125 -0.34 13.68 3.40
N ARG A 126 -0.58 12.90 4.45
CA ARG A 126 0.20 11.68 4.74
C ARG A 126 0.13 10.65 3.62
N LEU A 127 -1.04 10.48 3.01
CA LEU A 127 -1.25 9.60 1.86
C LEU A 127 -0.42 10.07 0.66
N VAL A 128 -0.54 11.35 0.29
CA VAL A 128 0.17 11.93 -0.86
C VAL A 128 1.68 11.86 -0.69
N GLU A 129 2.19 12.23 0.47
CA GLU A 129 3.62 12.18 0.76
C GLU A 129 4.16 10.74 0.73
N HIS A 130 3.44 9.78 1.33
CA HIS A 130 3.85 8.38 1.29
C HIS A 130 3.85 7.84 -0.14
N ALA A 131 2.78 8.07 -0.92
CA ALA A 131 2.70 7.62 -2.31
C ALA A 131 3.83 8.20 -3.16
N THR A 132 4.18 9.47 -2.95
CA THR A 132 5.31 10.13 -3.63
C THR A 132 6.64 9.49 -3.25
N THR A 133 6.85 9.20 -1.97
CA THR A 133 8.07 8.56 -1.48
C THR A 133 8.21 7.13 -1.98
N ASN A 134 7.11 6.38 -1.97
CA ASN A 134 7.06 5.01 -2.51
C ASN A 134 7.37 4.98 -4.01
N ALA A 135 6.74 5.85 -4.81
CA ALA A 135 7.00 5.96 -6.25
C ALA A 135 8.48 6.25 -6.54
N ARG A 136 9.12 7.06 -5.71
CA ARG A 136 10.52 7.45 -5.91
C ARG A 136 11.51 6.37 -5.48
N PHE A 137 11.25 5.65 -4.40
CA PHE A 137 12.26 4.80 -3.77
C PHE A 137 11.96 3.30 -3.89
N ASN A 138 10.70 2.88 -3.98
CA ASN A 138 10.36 1.46 -4.14
C ASN A 138 10.16 1.06 -5.61
N VAL A 139 9.73 1.98 -6.49
CA VAL A 139 9.54 1.69 -7.92
C VAL A 139 10.75 2.16 -8.72
N TYR A 140 11.18 1.35 -9.66
CA TYR A 140 12.27 1.63 -10.60
C TYR A 140 11.72 1.93 -11.99
N TYR A 141 12.42 2.76 -12.75
CA TYR A 141 11.91 3.26 -14.04
C TYR A 141 12.89 3.10 -15.21
N GLY A 142 14.04 2.45 -15.00
CA GLY A 142 15.07 2.35 -16.02
C GLY A 142 15.83 3.66 -16.25
N GLU A 143 15.91 4.52 -15.24
CA GLU A 143 16.52 5.85 -15.31
C GLU A 143 17.99 5.87 -14.82
N GLY A 144 18.56 4.70 -14.56
CA GLY A 144 19.96 4.55 -14.16
C GLY A 144 20.22 4.76 -12.66
N ARG A 145 19.27 4.44 -11.79
CA ARG A 145 19.43 4.55 -10.34
C ARG A 145 20.57 3.68 -9.81
N ASP A 146 20.66 2.46 -10.29
CA ASP A 146 21.68 1.47 -9.97
C ASP A 146 21.79 0.41 -11.10
N ALA A 147 22.69 -0.57 -10.94
CA ALA A 147 22.87 -1.63 -11.92
C ALA A 147 21.65 -2.57 -12.08
N TRP A 148 20.69 -2.49 -11.20
CA TRP A 148 19.48 -3.30 -11.17
C TRP A 148 18.21 -2.47 -11.51
N ASP A 149 18.40 -1.30 -12.11
CA ASP A 149 17.32 -0.40 -12.49
C ASP A 149 16.59 -0.91 -13.74
N VAL A 150 15.68 -1.85 -13.52
CA VAL A 150 14.79 -2.39 -14.55
C VAL A 150 13.44 -1.67 -14.44
N PRO A 151 12.87 -1.13 -15.54
CA PRO A 151 11.58 -0.46 -15.53
C PRO A 151 10.49 -1.32 -14.88
N GLY A 152 9.75 -0.74 -13.95
CA GLY A 152 8.66 -1.39 -13.24
C GLY A 152 9.06 -2.35 -12.11
N ARG A 153 10.34 -2.65 -11.95
CA ARG A 153 10.84 -3.42 -10.81
C ARG A 153 10.45 -2.72 -9.50
N VAL A 154 10.00 -3.50 -8.51
CA VAL A 154 9.68 -3.01 -7.17
C VAL A 154 10.64 -3.63 -6.16
N VAL A 155 11.27 -2.81 -5.36
CA VAL A 155 11.99 -3.27 -4.17
C VAL A 155 11.01 -3.39 -3.00
N HIS A 156 11.11 -4.49 -2.26
CA HIS A 156 10.23 -4.72 -1.12
C HIS A 156 10.40 -3.65 -0.03
N GLU A 157 11.63 -3.32 0.30
CA GLU A 157 11.97 -2.38 1.36
C GLU A 157 13.02 -1.37 0.91
N SER A 158 12.81 -0.11 1.23
CA SER A 158 13.78 0.97 1.06
C SER A 158 14.23 1.46 2.42
N ILE A 159 15.55 1.47 2.65
CA ILE A 159 16.17 1.84 3.93
C ILE A 159 16.55 3.31 3.94
N PHE A 160 16.19 4.00 5.00
CA PHE A 160 16.53 5.40 5.26
C PHE A 160 17.34 5.54 6.55
N ASN A 161 18.24 6.49 6.59
CA ASN A 161 18.89 6.88 7.83
C ASN A 161 17.95 7.79 8.64
N THR A 162 17.62 7.37 9.85
CA THR A 162 16.69 8.10 10.72
C THR A 162 17.25 9.43 11.27
N ASN A 163 18.57 9.63 11.25
CA ASN A 163 19.21 10.85 11.74
C ASN A 163 19.16 11.99 10.72
N ASP A 164 19.34 11.68 9.44
CA ASP A 164 19.44 12.68 8.37
C ASP A 164 18.35 12.54 7.29
N GLY A 165 17.52 11.49 7.34
CA GLY A 165 16.45 11.22 6.37
C GLY A 165 16.93 10.79 4.99
N GLN A 166 18.22 10.50 4.82
CA GLN A 166 18.80 10.09 3.52
C GLN A 166 18.47 8.63 3.20
N TYR A 167 18.14 8.37 1.93
CA TYR A 167 18.03 7.02 1.42
C TYR A 167 19.39 6.31 1.46
N ARG A 168 19.40 5.04 1.85
CA ARG A 168 20.63 4.23 1.96
C ARG A 168 20.73 3.16 0.88
N CYS A 169 19.79 2.23 0.88
CA CYS A 169 19.86 1.07 -0.01
C CYS A 169 18.50 0.39 -0.15
N PRO A 170 18.33 -0.43 -1.20
CA PRO A 170 17.25 -1.41 -1.24
C PRO A 170 17.47 -2.51 -0.20
N SER A 171 16.40 -3.09 0.30
CA SER A 171 16.39 -4.24 1.21
C SER A 171 15.18 -5.13 0.91
N THR A 172 15.15 -6.28 1.56
CA THR A 172 13.98 -7.15 1.53
C THR A 172 13.87 -7.95 2.82
N GLN A 173 12.65 -8.22 3.24
CA GLN A 173 12.37 -9.11 4.37
C GLN A 173 11.65 -10.37 3.89
N GLN A 174 10.79 -10.26 2.90
CA GLN A 174 9.96 -11.35 2.39
C GLN A 174 10.36 -11.81 0.98
N GLY A 175 11.11 -11.00 0.24
CA GLY A 175 11.62 -11.35 -1.08
C GLY A 175 12.95 -12.11 -1.01
N TYR A 176 13.34 -12.70 -2.13
CA TYR A 176 14.56 -13.47 -2.26
C TYR A 176 15.83 -12.60 -2.12
N THR A 177 15.86 -11.46 -2.81
CA THR A 177 16.96 -10.49 -2.72
C THR A 177 16.43 -9.05 -2.81
N PRO A 178 17.20 -8.04 -2.35
CA PRO A 178 16.84 -6.63 -2.57
C PRO A 178 16.96 -6.19 -4.03
N PHE A 179 17.52 -7.02 -4.90
CA PHE A 179 17.77 -6.74 -6.32
C PHE A 179 16.79 -7.42 -7.26
N SER A 180 15.96 -8.31 -6.75
CA SER A 180 14.83 -8.93 -7.44
C SER A 180 13.51 -8.31 -6.99
N THR A 181 12.41 -8.85 -7.47
CA THR A 181 11.07 -8.39 -7.10
C THR A 181 10.28 -9.51 -6.46
N TRP A 182 9.98 -9.35 -5.19
CA TRP A 182 8.94 -10.11 -4.50
C TRP A 182 7.58 -9.73 -5.09
N THR A 183 6.95 -10.68 -5.80
CA THR A 183 5.80 -10.36 -6.66
C THR A 183 4.54 -9.98 -5.89
N ARG A 184 4.36 -10.46 -4.67
CA ARG A 184 3.28 -9.99 -3.80
C ARG A 184 3.46 -8.52 -3.40
N GLY A 185 4.70 -8.08 -3.13
CA GLY A 185 5.01 -6.67 -2.87
C GLY A 185 4.74 -5.79 -4.10
N LEU A 186 5.10 -6.28 -5.29
CA LEU A 186 4.76 -5.64 -6.56
C LEU A 186 3.24 -5.50 -6.73
N ALA A 187 2.49 -6.57 -6.47
CA ALA A 187 1.02 -6.56 -6.58
C ALA A 187 0.38 -5.55 -5.59
N TRP A 188 0.95 -5.41 -4.39
CA TRP A 188 0.47 -4.41 -3.44
C TRP A 188 0.72 -2.98 -3.88
N VAL A 189 1.86 -2.71 -4.53
CA VAL A 189 2.16 -1.39 -5.11
C VAL A 189 1.20 -1.09 -6.25
N LEU A 190 1.06 -2.01 -7.19
CA LEU A 190 0.15 -1.86 -8.34
C LEU A 190 -1.29 -1.60 -7.89
N LEU A 191 -1.83 -2.47 -7.03
CA LEU A 191 -3.18 -2.33 -6.49
C LEU A 191 -3.33 -1.06 -5.67
N GLY A 192 -2.33 -0.71 -4.86
CA GLY A 192 -2.34 0.50 -4.05
C GLY A 192 -2.44 1.76 -4.89
N TYR A 193 -1.66 1.89 -5.96
CA TYR A 193 -1.79 3.04 -6.88
C TYR A 193 -3.11 3.06 -7.62
N ALA A 194 -3.62 1.90 -8.08
CA ALA A 194 -4.93 1.83 -8.73
C ALA A 194 -6.05 2.33 -7.80
N GLU A 195 -6.07 1.89 -6.54
CA GLU A 195 -7.05 2.35 -5.55
C GLU A 195 -6.92 3.86 -5.23
N GLN A 196 -5.69 4.39 -5.20
CA GLN A 196 -5.51 5.83 -4.99
C GLN A 196 -5.96 6.64 -6.21
N LEU A 197 -5.74 6.16 -7.43
CA LEU A 197 -6.25 6.80 -8.65
C LEU A 197 -7.79 6.84 -8.67
N GLU A 198 -8.45 5.75 -8.29
CA GLU A 198 -9.91 5.73 -8.10
C GLU A 198 -10.36 6.76 -7.04
N TYR A 199 -9.68 6.79 -5.90
CA TYR A 199 -10.00 7.76 -4.85
C TYR A 199 -9.81 9.20 -5.33
N PHE A 200 -8.72 9.48 -6.03
CA PHE A 200 -8.42 10.83 -6.54
C PHE A 200 -9.41 11.30 -7.60
N ALA A 201 -10.08 10.38 -8.31
CA ALA A 201 -11.14 10.75 -9.24
C ALA A 201 -12.27 11.54 -8.55
N PHE A 202 -12.57 11.22 -7.29
CA PHE A 202 -13.62 11.88 -6.49
C PHE A 202 -13.15 13.14 -5.76
N LEU A 203 -11.83 13.37 -5.59
CA LEU A 203 -11.30 14.56 -4.93
C LEU A 203 -11.38 15.77 -5.84
N LYS A 204 -11.64 16.94 -5.27
CA LYS A 204 -11.55 18.22 -5.97
C LYS A 204 -10.10 18.70 -6.03
N ASP A 205 -9.76 19.51 -7.01
CA ASP A 205 -8.44 20.13 -7.10
C ASP A 205 -8.08 20.95 -5.86
N ALA A 206 -9.08 21.60 -5.24
CA ALA A 206 -8.91 22.36 -4.00
C ALA A 206 -8.44 21.49 -2.83
N ASP A 207 -8.88 20.24 -2.72
CA ASP A 207 -8.51 19.31 -1.65
C ASP A 207 -7.04 18.92 -1.74
N LEU A 208 -6.50 18.85 -2.94
CA LEU A 208 -5.12 18.45 -3.22
C LEU A 208 -4.14 19.63 -3.32
N LYS A 209 -4.64 20.86 -3.52
CA LYS A 209 -3.83 22.05 -3.68
C LYS A 209 -2.73 22.24 -2.63
N PRO A 210 -2.94 21.93 -1.33
CA PRO A 210 -1.88 22.03 -0.32
C PRO A 210 -0.71 21.06 -0.55
N PHE A 211 -0.89 20.00 -1.32
CA PHE A 211 0.07 18.91 -1.52
C PHE A 211 0.64 18.88 -2.95
N GLY A 212 0.10 19.71 -3.84
CA GLY A 212 0.48 19.77 -5.25
C GLY A 212 -0.71 19.90 -6.19
N SER A 213 -0.46 19.94 -7.49
CA SER A 213 -1.56 19.90 -8.45
C SER A 213 -2.09 18.47 -8.60
N LYS A 214 -3.42 18.29 -8.59
CA LYS A 214 -4.08 16.99 -8.84
C LYS A 214 -3.52 16.31 -10.09
N ARG A 215 -3.36 17.07 -11.19
CA ARG A 215 -2.80 16.57 -12.43
C ARG A 215 -1.40 15.97 -12.29
N ALA A 216 -0.51 16.62 -11.51
CA ALA A 216 0.85 16.11 -11.31
C ALA A 216 0.86 14.86 -10.44
N LEU A 217 0.04 14.84 -9.39
CA LEU A 217 -0.10 13.69 -8.49
C LEU A 217 -0.68 12.47 -9.22
N VAL A 218 -1.75 12.66 -10.01
CA VAL A 218 -2.33 11.59 -10.83
C VAL A 218 -1.31 11.04 -11.82
N ARG A 219 -0.60 11.89 -12.55
CA ARG A 219 0.46 11.44 -13.48
C ARG A 219 1.56 10.63 -12.81
N MET A 220 1.98 11.03 -11.61
CA MET A 220 2.98 10.29 -10.85
C MET A 220 2.47 8.89 -10.49
N MET A 221 1.23 8.80 -10.02
CA MET A 221 0.60 7.51 -9.67
C MET A 221 0.36 6.64 -10.90
N GLU A 222 -0.09 7.22 -12.01
CA GLU A 222 -0.25 6.52 -13.30
C GLU A 222 1.09 5.97 -13.80
N LYS A 223 2.17 6.78 -13.76
CA LYS A 223 3.51 6.32 -14.14
C LYS A 223 3.93 5.10 -13.31
N ALA A 224 3.73 5.14 -12.01
CA ALA A 224 4.08 4.03 -11.12
C ALA A 224 3.21 2.79 -11.37
N ALA A 225 1.90 2.96 -11.50
CA ALA A 225 0.95 1.87 -11.75
C ALA A 225 1.23 1.19 -13.11
N LEU A 226 1.41 1.96 -14.18
CA LEU A 226 1.68 1.41 -15.51
C LEU A 226 3.02 0.68 -15.57
N ALA A 227 4.09 1.27 -15.04
CA ALA A 227 5.40 0.62 -15.02
C ALA A 227 5.36 -0.72 -14.26
N THR A 228 4.72 -0.75 -13.10
CA THR A 228 4.58 -1.98 -12.30
C THR A 228 3.68 -3.02 -12.96
N ALA A 229 2.63 -2.59 -13.66
CA ALA A 229 1.75 -3.48 -14.43
C ALA A 229 2.49 -4.13 -15.60
N GLU A 230 3.23 -3.36 -16.39
CA GLU A 230 4.05 -3.88 -17.49
C GLU A 230 5.08 -4.88 -16.98
N PHE A 231 5.81 -4.54 -15.92
CA PHE A 231 6.76 -5.46 -15.31
C PHE A 231 6.08 -6.76 -14.84
N HIS A 232 4.90 -6.67 -14.23
CA HIS A 232 4.15 -7.86 -13.79
C HIS A 232 3.79 -8.76 -14.98
N ILE A 233 3.28 -8.16 -16.06
CA ILE A 233 2.91 -8.91 -17.28
C ILE A 233 4.12 -9.61 -17.90
N GLU A 234 5.25 -8.91 -17.98
CA GLU A 234 6.49 -9.43 -18.56
C GLU A 234 7.14 -10.52 -17.72
N ASN A 235 6.93 -10.48 -16.42
CA ASN A 235 7.55 -11.39 -15.43
C ASN A 235 6.55 -12.37 -14.82
N SER A 236 5.48 -12.72 -15.53
CA SER A 236 4.53 -13.77 -15.16
C SER A 236 4.57 -14.92 -16.17
N PHE A 237 4.16 -16.09 -15.74
CA PHE A 237 4.01 -17.24 -16.62
C PHE A 237 2.88 -17.07 -17.65
N SER A 238 2.81 -17.97 -18.64
CA SER A 238 1.81 -17.92 -19.71
C SER A 238 0.36 -18.05 -19.22
N ASP A 239 0.14 -18.67 -18.08
CA ASP A 239 -1.16 -18.79 -17.41
C ASP A 239 -1.50 -17.56 -16.53
N GLY A 240 -0.58 -16.59 -16.43
CA GLY A 240 -0.75 -15.37 -15.65
C GLY A 240 -0.42 -15.49 -14.16
N ILE A 241 0.04 -16.65 -13.69
CA ILE A 241 0.50 -16.83 -12.31
C ILE A 241 1.96 -16.33 -12.21
N PRO A 242 2.27 -15.36 -11.34
CA PRO A 242 3.62 -14.86 -11.21
C PRO A 242 4.51 -15.84 -10.41
N PHE A 243 5.82 -15.73 -10.59
CA PHE A 243 6.77 -16.27 -9.64
C PHE A 243 6.58 -15.62 -8.26
N TRP A 244 6.92 -16.31 -7.18
CA TRP A 244 6.88 -15.67 -5.88
C TRP A 244 7.91 -14.53 -5.74
N ASP A 245 9.05 -14.67 -6.46
CA ASP A 245 10.08 -13.64 -6.60
C ASP A 245 10.79 -13.82 -7.94
N THR A 246 11.09 -12.75 -8.66
CA THR A 246 11.75 -12.81 -9.97
C THR A 246 13.20 -13.30 -9.92
N GLY A 247 13.81 -13.30 -8.75
CA GLY A 247 15.15 -13.84 -8.48
C GLY A 247 15.13 -15.22 -7.81
N ALA A 248 13.98 -15.86 -7.68
CA ALA A 248 13.84 -17.14 -6.99
C ALA A 248 14.73 -18.22 -7.64
N PRO A 249 15.24 -19.18 -6.86
CA PRO A 249 16.03 -20.29 -7.39
C PRO A 249 15.27 -21.02 -8.50
N GLY A 250 15.96 -21.32 -9.59
CA GLY A 250 15.36 -22.01 -10.74
C GLY A 250 14.77 -21.07 -11.81
N VAL A 251 14.33 -19.85 -11.48
CA VAL A 251 13.75 -18.92 -12.47
C VAL A 251 14.69 -18.68 -13.65
N ALA A 252 15.97 -18.49 -13.40
CA ALA A 252 16.97 -18.28 -14.45
C ALA A 252 17.13 -19.47 -15.39
N SER A 253 16.80 -20.69 -14.98
CA SER A 253 16.89 -21.89 -15.81
C SER A 253 15.80 -21.98 -16.88
N PHE A 254 14.73 -21.21 -16.76
CA PHE A 254 13.65 -21.14 -17.76
C PHE A 254 13.97 -20.24 -18.95
N GLY A 255 15.13 -19.58 -18.96
CA GLY A 255 15.54 -18.63 -20.00
C GLY A 255 14.76 -17.32 -19.91
N LYS A 256 14.49 -16.72 -21.08
CA LYS A 256 13.65 -15.51 -21.11
C LYS A 256 12.21 -15.88 -20.74
N ILE A 257 11.64 -15.22 -19.74
CA ILE A 257 10.25 -15.39 -19.30
C ILE A 257 9.25 -15.19 -20.45
N THR A 258 9.65 -14.51 -21.51
CA THR A 258 8.88 -14.36 -22.74
C THR A 258 8.61 -15.66 -23.49
N ASN A 259 9.36 -16.75 -23.22
CA ASN A 259 9.07 -18.05 -23.79
C ASN A 259 8.13 -18.84 -22.86
N LYS A 260 6.91 -18.37 -22.77
CA LYS A 260 5.89 -18.85 -21.83
C LYS A 260 5.27 -20.21 -22.17
N LYS A 261 5.74 -20.88 -23.25
CA LYS A 261 5.09 -22.12 -23.74
C LYS A 261 5.41 -23.37 -22.94
N SER A 262 6.40 -23.34 -22.08
CA SER A 262 6.91 -24.55 -21.40
C SER A 262 7.33 -24.29 -19.96
N ASP A 263 6.64 -23.40 -19.27
CA ASP A 263 7.02 -23.10 -17.91
C ASP A 263 6.42 -24.10 -16.91
N PRO A 264 7.22 -24.75 -16.12
CA PRO A 264 6.76 -25.57 -15.01
C PRO A 264 6.71 -24.74 -13.73
N HIS A 265 5.55 -24.26 -13.37
CA HIS A 265 5.33 -23.59 -12.07
C HIS A 265 5.80 -24.37 -10.87
N ASN A 266 5.74 -25.66 -10.98
CA ASN A 266 5.96 -26.62 -9.90
C ASN A 266 7.40 -26.65 -9.40
N ASP A 267 8.32 -26.07 -10.16
CA ASP A 267 9.75 -26.07 -9.80
C ASP A 267 10.17 -24.80 -9.04
N ILE A 268 9.22 -23.93 -8.77
CA ILE A 268 9.46 -22.68 -8.06
C ILE A 268 8.67 -22.70 -6.76
N GLU A 269 9.40 -22.83 -5.68
CA GLU A 269 8.83 -22.81 -4.33
C GLU A 269 8.09 -21.51 -4.05
N PRO A 270 6.93 -21.59 -3.39
CA PRO A 270 6.12 -20.44 -3.01
C PRO A 270 6.75 -19.60 -1.89
#